data_ce9e745b704b85cc76b70c9a1099b8e9
#
_entry.id   ce9e745b704b85cc76b70c9a1099b8e9
#
_cell.length_a   1.000
_cell.length_b   1.000
_cell.length_c   1.000
_cell.angle_alpha   90.00
_cell.angle_beta   90.00
_cell.angle_gamma   90.00
#
_symmetry.space_group_name_H-M   'P 1'
#
loop_
_entity.id
_entity.type
_entity.pdbx_description
1 polymer ?
#
loop_
_entity_poly.entity_id
_entity_poly.type
_entity_poly.pdbx_seq_one_letter_code
_entity_poly.pdbx_strand_id
1 'polypeptide(L)'
;MNPKVSVITPTHKRAHFLSRAVDSILSQTYDNIQVVVVDDNSELPESRRETEKIMEKYKDDPRVVFVENPKNLGGGLSRNMGISVCDGEYIAFLDDDDEYEPPKIETQVKFMIMHDLDFCFTDLHLYSGDGRLVEHRKRRFVTDWSTEKIFRNHIVDAIATTSTFMVKKDCIEKFGGFRGVPMGQDFMLMWDALKYGLENKDFKIGYLPVSYIKQYLHNEGRISLGKNKINGENNLYNVKCSETGFIDKKDMKKIDARHYCVLCISCMRSKMYKEAAKYFVKAFNASPVFVAREGYNLIR
;
A
#
# COMPACT_ATOMS: atom_id res chain seq x y z
N MET A 1 25.78 3.56 10.82
CA MET A 1 24.75 4.60 10.96
C MET A 1 23.48 3.96 11.48
N ASN A 2 22.76 4.61 12.36
CA ASN A 2 21.47 4.13 12.90
C ASN A 2 20.40 5.22 12.64
N PRO A 3 19.99 5.44 11.36
CA PRO A 3 19.06 6.50 11.00
C PRO A 3 17.71 6.30 11.67
N LYS A 4 17.02 7.37 12.06
CA LYS A 4 15.69 7.29 12.66
C LYS A 4 14.65 6.90 11.59
N VAL A 5 13.76 5.97 11.95
CA VAL A 5 12.65 5.53 11.09
C VAL A 5 11.33 5.95 11.73
N SER A 6 10.53 6.73 11.01
CA SER A 6 9.16 7.02 11.40
C SER A 6 8.21 6.07 10.70
N VAL A 7 7.37 5.38 11.47
CA VAL A 7 6.31 4.52 10.94
C VAL A 7 4.98 5.22 11.11
N ILE A 8 4.30 5.50 9.98
CA ILE A 8 3.05 6.26 9.96
C ILE A 8 1.87 5.29 9.84
N THR A 9 0.93 5.40 10.78
CA THR A 9 -0.27 4.56 10.89
C THR A 9 -1.52 5.45 10.93
N PRO A 10 -2.22 5.64 9.80
CA PRO A 10 -3.52 6.32 9.81
C PRO A 10 -4.59 5.37 10.34
N THR A 11 -5.57 5.89 11.09
CA THR A 11 -6.72 5.11 11.59
C THR A 11 -8.05 5.82 11.37
N HIS A 12 -9.08 5.04 10.99
CA HIS A 12 -10.44 5.52 10.79
C HIS A 12 -11.44 4.40 11.04
N LYS A 13 -12.32 4.54 12.06
CA LYS A 13 -13.38 3.59 12.44
C LYS A 13 -12.90 2.19 12.89
N ARG A 14 -11.63 2.01 13.21
CA ARG A 14 -11.01 0.69 13.44
C ARG A 14 -10.09 0.68 14.66
N ALA A 15 -10.44 1.43 15.70
CA ALA A 15 -9.64 1.54 16.92
C ALA A 15 -9.24 0.17 17.52
N HIS A 16 -10.11 -0.85 17.40
CA HIS A 16 -9.88 -2.18 17.95
C HIS A 16 -8.70 -2.96 17.31
N PHE A 17 -8.24 -2.58 16.11
CA PHE A 17 -7.02 -3.14 15.51
C PHE A 17 -5.75 -2.37 15.87
N LEU A 18 -5.89 -1.07 16.20
CA LEU A 18 -4.78 -0.12 16.32
C LEU A 18 -3.70 -0.56 17.30
N SER A 19 -4.07 -1.11 18.47
CA SER A 19 -3.08 -1.57 19.45
C SER A 19 -2.13 -2.61 18.87
N ARG A 20 -2.63 -3.55 18.08
CA ARG A 20 -1.81 -4.58 17.45
C ARG A 20 -0.79 -3.97 16.48
N ALA A 21 -1.22 -3.02 15.66
CA ALA A 21 -0.33 -2.33 14.73
C ALA A 21 0.77 -1.55 15.49
N VAL A 22 0.40 -0.74 16.49
CA VAL A 22 1.34 0.06 17.29
C VAL A 22 2.30 -0.85 18.08
N ASP A 23 1.80 -1.88 18.75
CA ASP A 23 2.63 -2.84 19.50
C ASP A 23 3.62 -3.56 18.58
N SER A 24 3.24 -3.89 17.35
CA SER A 24 4.11 -4.53 16.37
C SER A 24 5.25 -3.63 15.90
N ILE A 25 5.03 -2.32 15.86
CA ILE A 25 6.07 -1.34 15.55
C ILE A 25 7.01 -1.15 16.76
N LEU A 26 6.45 -1.02 17.95
CA LEU A 26 7.24 -0.81 19.17
C LEU A 26 8.11 -2.03 19.56
N SER A 27 7.75 -3.23 19.09
CA SER A 27 8.48 -4.48 19.31
C SER A 27 9.49 -4.83 18.22
N GLN A 28 9.80 -3.90 17.30
CA GLN A 28 10.83 -4.13 16.29
C GLN A 28 12.23 -4.31 16.92
N THR A 29 13.09 -5.08 16.25
CA THR A 29 14.50 -5.25 16.64
C THR A 29 15.35 -3.99 16.39
N TYR A 30 14.79 -2.98 15.76
CA TYR A 30 15.41 -1.70 15.47
C TYR A 30 14.96 -0.64 16.48
N ASP A 31 15.90 -0.08 17.26
CA ASP A 31 15.56 0.77 18.41
C ASP A 31 15.23 2.22 18.06
N ASN A 32 15.84 2.78 16.99
CA ASN A 32 15.68 4.18 16.62
C ASN A 32 14.41 4.43 15.78
N ILE A 33 13.26 4.22 16.42
CA ILE A 33 11.93 4.26 15.79
C ILE A 33 11.08 5.40 16.40
N GLN A 34 10.27 6.00 15.55
CA GLN A 34 9.11 6.82 15.92
C GLN A 34 7.85 6.18 15.35
N VAL A 35 6.78 6.12 16.12
CA VAL A 35 5.44 5.73 15.70
C VAL A 35 4.58 6.98 15.58
N VAL A 36 4.02 7.24 14.40
CA VAL A 36 3.12 8.38 14.18
C VAL A 36 1.73 7.85 13.87
N VAL A 37 0.82 7.93 14.83
CA VAL A 37 -0.58 7.57 14.65
C VAL A 37 -1.37 8.81 14.25
N VAL A 38 -2.13 8.72 13.14
CA VAL A 38 -2.96 9.81 12.63
C VAL A 38 -4.43 9.41 12.67
N ASP A 39 -5.18 10.03 13.56
CA ASP A 39 -6.63 9.82 13.70
C ASP A 39 -7.41 10.66 12.68
N ASP A 40 -8.13 9.99 11.81
CA ASP A 40 -8.97 10.59 10.75
C ASP A 40 -10.48 10.53 11.07
N ASN A 41 -10.85 10.41 12.37
CA ASN A 41 -12.24 10.27 12.86
C ASN A 41 -12.92 11.61 13.21
N SER A 42 -12.52 12.74 12.63
CA SER A 42 -13.04 14.09 13.02
C SER A 42 -14.57 14.21 13.02
N GLU A 43 -15.25 13.52 12.11
CA GLU A 43 -16.71 13.54 11.98
C GLU A 43 -17.42 12.43 12.79
N LEU A 44 -16.67 11.67 13.58
CA LEU A 44 -17.12 10.47 14.29
C LEU A 44 -16.67 10.52 15.75
N PRO A 45 -17.37 11.27 16.61
CA PRO A 45 -16.93 11.49 17.99
C PRO A 45 -16.75 10.21 18.82
N GLU A 46 -17.54 9.17 18.57
CA GLU A 46 -17.40 7.87 19.26
C GLU A 46 -16.13 7.15 18.83
N SER A 47 -15.90 7.03 17.52
CA SER A 47 -14.68 6.39 17.00
C SER A 47 -13.41 7.16 17.42
N ARG A 48 -13.47 8.49 17.49
CA ARG A 48 -12.36 9.31 18.00
C ARG A 48 -12.07 8.99 19.47
N ARG A 49 -13.08 8.99 20.34
CA ARG A 49 -12.92 8.61 21.76
C ARG A 49 -12.38 7.20 21.94
N GLU A 50 -12.79 6.26 21.10
CA GLU A 50 -12.25 4.90 21.11
C GLU A 50 -10.75 4.91 20.75
N THR A 51 -10.36 5.67 19.73
CA THR A 51 -8.95 5.82 19.35
C THR A 51 -8.15 6.49 20.46
N GLU A 52 -8.62 7.61 21.01
CA GLU A 52 -7.99 8.31 22.15
C GLU A 52 -7.76 7.36 23.34
N LYS A 53 -8.79 6.57 23.69
CA LYS A 53 -8.71 5.57 24.77
C LYS A 53 -7.62 4.52 24.51
N ILE A 54 -7.45 4.07 23.28
CA ILE A 54 -6.36 3.15 22.91
C ILE A 54 -5.01 3.85 23.01
N MET A 55 -4.92 5.10 22.54
CA MET A 55 -3.66 5.88 22.56
C MET A 55 -3.22 6.29 23.96
N GLU A 56 -4.12 6.35 24.94
CA GLU A 56 -3.77 6.58 26.34
C GLU A 56 -2.75 5.56 26.88
N LYS A 57 -2.76 4.31 26.35
CA LYS A 57 -1.75 3.28 26.67
C LYS A 57 -0.31 3.72 26.33
N TYR A 58 -0.15 4.58 25.33
CA TYR A 58 1.14 4.94 24.76
C TYR A 58 1.57 6.38 25.08
N LYS A 59 0.81 7.13 25.86
CA LYS A 59 1.03 8.57 26.11
C LYS A 59 2.39 8.90 26.73
N ASP A 60 2.94 7.97 27.51
CA ASP A 60 4.23 8.14 28.19
C ASP A 60 5.41 7.53 27.41
N ASP A 61 5.18 6.91 26.24
CA ASP A 61 6.24 6.41 25.37
C ASP A 61 6.74 7.53 24.45
N PRO A 62 7.98 8.02 24.62
CA PRO A 62 8.51 9.15 23.85
C PRO A 62 8.67 8.86 22.35
N ARG A 63 8.54 7.60 21.95
CA ARG A 63 8.59 7.19 20.54
C ARG A 63 7.25 7.38 19.83
N VAL A 64 6.16 7.57 20.56
CA VAL A 64 4.80 7.62 20.02
C VAL A 64 4.31 9.06 19.90
N VAL A 65 3.90 9.43 18.68
CA VAL A 65 3.25 10.71 18.38
C VAL A 65 1.82 10.42 17.92
N PHE A 66 0.86 11.06 18.56
CA PHE A 66 -0.56 10.97 18.21
C PHE A 66 -1.03 12.30 17.64
N VAL A 67 -1.63 12.27 16.44
CA VAL A 67 -2.12 13.45 15.71
C VAL A 67 -3.57 13.24 15.32
N GLU A 68 -4.38 14.24 15.52
CA GLU A 68 -5.80 14.26 15.14
C GLU A 68 -6.02 15.16 13.93
N ASN A 69 -6.59 14.61 12.87
CA ASN A 69 -7.01 15.43 11.73
C ASN A 69 -8.22 16.31 12.11
N PRO A 70 -8.22 17.59 11.72
CA PRO A 70 -9.35 18.50 11.99
C PRO A 70 -10.61 18.16 11.18
N LYS A 71 -10.45 17.42 10.08
CA LYS A 71 -11.53 16.88 9.23
C LYS A 71 -11.10 15.53 8.65
N ASN A 72 -12.05 14.73 8.19
CA ASN A 72 -11.72 13.48 7.48
C ASN A 72 -11.00 13.81 6.16
N LEU A 73 -9.73 13.40 6.07
CA LEU A 73 -8.85 13.63 4.93
C LEU A 73 -8.76 12.40 4.01
N GLY A 74 -9.12 11.23 4.52
CA GLY A 74 -8.88 9.93 3.90
C GLY A 74 -7.43 9.47 4.04
N GLY A 75 -7.21 8.16 3.92
CA GLY A 75 -5.94 7.51 4.30
C GLY A 75 -4.67 8.07 3.64
N GLY A 76 -4.75 8.52 2.36
CA GLY A 76 -3.59 9.12 1.67
C GLY A 76 -3.16 10.44 2.30
N LEU A 77 -4.09 11.38 2.46
CA LEU A 77 -3.77 12.69 3.05
C LEU A 77 -3.49 12.61 4.54
N SER A 78 -4.08 11.63 5.25
CA SER A 78 -3.72 11.34 6.64
C SER A 78 -2.27 10.86 6.76
N ARG A 79 -1.78 10.06 5.81
CA ARG A 79 -0.34 9.71 5.76
C ARG A 79 0.52 10.94 5.49
N ASN A 80 0.09 11.87 4.64
CA ASN A 80 0.81 13.13 4.42
C ASN A 80 0.86 13.99 5.69
N MET A 81 -0.21 14.02 6.49
CA MET A 81 -0.18 14.65 7.80
C MET A 81 0.88 13.99 8.70
N GLY A 82 0.94 12.67 8.72
CA GLY A 82 1.99 11.94 9.44
C GLY A 82 3.41 12.27 8.93
N ILE A 83 3.60 12.39 7.61
CA ILE A 83 4.88 12.80 6.99
C ILE A 83 5.29 14.20 7.47
N SER A 84 4.36 15.12 7.59
CA SER A 84 4.65 16.51 7.98
C SER A 84 5.12 16.67 9.44
N VAL A 85 4.73 15.74 10.32
CA VAL A 85 5.08 15.80 11.76
C VAL A 85 6.16 14.81 12.17
N CYS A 86 6.53 13.87 11.31
CA CYS A 86 7.56 12.88 11.61
C CYS A 86 8.97 13.50 11.54
N ASP A 87 9.90 12.95 12.32
CA ASP A 87 11.29 13.40 12.41
C ASP A 87 12.32 12.35 11.96
N GLY A 88 11.85 11.21 11.45
CA GLY A 88 12.71 10.16 10.91
C GLY A 88 13.34 10.52 9.58
N GLU A 89 14.56 10.05 9.35
CA GLU A 89 15.26 10.13 8.05
C GLU A 89 14.60 9.19 7.02
N TYR A 90 14.14 8.04 7.50
CA TYR A 90 13.34 7.11 6.71
C TYR A 90 11.88 7.10 7.19
N ILE A 91 10.97 6.94 6.26
CA ILE A 91 9.54 6.79 6.52
C ILE A 91 9.09 5.41 6.07
N ALA A 92 8.38 4.71 6.93
CA ALA A 92 7.65 3.49 6.62
C ALA A 92 6.16 3.69 6.94
N PHE A 93 5.31 2.81 6.45
CA PHE A 93 3.86 2.91 6.61
C PHE A 93 3.29 1.57 7.05
N LEU A 94 2.38 1.59 8.01
CA LEU A 94 1.63 0.41 8.43
C LEU A 94 0.16 0.79 8.53
N ASP A 95 -0.73 0.01 7.90
CA ASP A 95 -2.16 0.19 8.06
C ASP A 95 -2.58 -0.28 9.46
N ASP A 96 -3.60 0.35 10.06
CA ASP A 96 -4.03 0.10 11.44
C ASP A 96 -4.53 -1.32 11.69
N ASP A 97 -4.86 -2.07 10.63
CA ASP A 97 -5.32 -3.46 10.64
C ASP A 97 -4.23 -4.49 10.29
N ASP A 98 -2.99 -4.04 10.00
CA ASP A 98 -1.84 -4.89 9.66
C ASP A 98 -0.85 -5.03 10.83
N GLU A 99 0.20 -5.82 10.64
CA GLU A 99 1.24 -6.10 11.64
C GLU A 99 2.61 -6.27 11.00
N TYR A 100 3.65 -5.69 11.60
CA TYR A 100 5.04 -5.95 11.27
C TYR A 100 5.60 -7.11 12.09
N GLU A 101 6.37 -8.00 11.47
CA GLU A 101 7.23 -8.95 12.19
C GLU A 101 8.49 -8.24 12.69
N PRO A 102 9.07 -8.66 13.84
CA PRO A 102 10.16 -7.94 14.52
C PRO A 102 11.34 -7.51 13.66
N PRO A 103 11.87 -8.30 12.67
CA PRO A 103 13.06 -7.90 11.91
C PRO A 103 12.76 -6.96 10.72
N LYS A 104 11.49 -6.53 10.50
CA LYS A 104 11.11 -5.79 9.29
C LYS A 104 11.88 -4.51 9.11
N ILE A 105 11.88 -3.63 10.10
CA ILE A 105 12.51 -2.31 10.00
C ILE A 105 14.03 -2.45 9.89
N GLU A 106 14.64 -3.22 10.75
CA GLU A 106 16.10 -3.43 10.76
C GLU A 106 16.61 -3.98 9.42
N THR A 107 15.92 -5.00 8.90
CA THR A 107 16.31 -5.65 7.64
C THR A 107 16.18 -4.67 6.47
N GLN A 108 15.12 -3.89 6.42
CA GLN A 108 14.86 -2.95 5.33
C GLN A 108 15.82 -1.76 5.38
N VAL A 109 16.12 -1.21 6.57
CA VAL A 109 17.13 -0.14 6.75
C VAL A 109 18.51 -0.61 6.30
N LYS A 110 18.96 -1.79 6.78
CA LYS A 110 20.24 -2.36 6.36
C LYS A 110 20.33 -2.52 4.85
N PHE A 111 19.27 -3.00 4.23
CA PHE A 111 19.20 -3.18 2.79
C PHE A 111 19.27 -1.83 2.03
N MET A 112 18.51 -0.83 2.48
CA MET A 112 18.55 0.50 1.85
C MET A 112 19.93 1.15 1.95
N ILE A 113 20.59 1.06 3.09
CA ILE A 113 21.96 1.59 3.28
C ILE A 113 22.96 0.83 2.40
N MET A 114 22.89 -0.51 2.39
CA MET A 114 23.83 -1.36 1.62
C MET A 114 23.78 -1.07 0.12
N HIS A 115 22.61 -0.78 -0.41
CA HIS A 115 22.38 -0.55 -1.84
C HIS A 115 22.22 0.93 -2.19
N ASP A 116 22.41 1.84 -1.21
CA ASP A 116 22.24 3.29 -1.39
C ASP A 116 20.89 3.63 -2.03
N LEU A 117 19.80 3.10 -1.48
CA LEU A 117 18.45 3.27 -2.01
C LEU A 117 17.73 4.46 -1.38
N ASP A 118 16.88 5.11 -2.15
CA ASP A 118 15.98 6.17 -1.71
C ASP A 118 14.58 5.65 -1.41
N PHE A 119 14.18 4.56 -2.08
CA PHE A 119 12.89 3.89 -1.91
C PHE A 119 13.10 2.37 -1.95
N CYS A 120 12.44 1.65 -1.03
CA CYS A 120 12.47 0.19 -1.01
C CYS A 120 11.07 -0.36 -0.76
N PHE A 121 10.75 -1.48 -1.41
CA PHE A 121 9.52 -2.25 -1.14
C PHE A 121 9.84 -3.73 -0.96
N THR A 122 8.93 -4.43 -0.28
CA THR A 122 9.13 -5.83 0.11
C THR A 122 7.97 -6.71 -0.37
N ASP A 123 8.09 -8.02 -0.14
CA ASP A 123 6.98 -8.96 -0.16
C ASP A 123 6.10 -8.81 1.10
N LEU A 124 4.97 -9.51 1.13
CA LEU A 124 4.10 -9.60 2.31
C LEU A 124 3.41 -10.97 2.40
N HIS A 125 2.93 -11.27 3.59
CA HIS A 125 2.01 -12.38 3.86
C HIS A 125 0.58 -11.86 3.98
N LEU A 126 -0.36 -12.55 3.35
CA LEU A 126 -1.79 -12.25 3.45
C LEU A 126 -2.45 -13.30 4.33
N TYR A 127 -3.09 -12.87 5.40
CA TYR A 127 -3.82 -13.69 6.34
C TYR A 127 -5.32 -13.45 6.23
N SER A 128 -6.12 -14.48 6.47
CA SER A 128 -7.57 -14.33 6.72
C SER A 128 -7.82 -13.73 8.10
N GLY A 129 -9.03 -13.19 8.33
CA GLY A 129 -9.40 -12.59 9.61
C GLY A 129 -9.28 -13.54 10.82
N ASP A 130 -9.32 -14.85 10.59
CA ASP A 130 -9.11 -15.91 11.61
C ASP A 130 -7.62 -16.31 11.79
N GLY A 131 -6.69 -15.57 11.16
CA GLY A 131 -5.25 -15.74 11.33
C GLY A 131 -4.61 -16.85 10.49
N ARG A 132 -5.32 -17.44 9.52
CA ARG A 132 -4.70 -18.43 8.60
C ARG A 132 -3.98 -17.74 7.47
N LEU A 133 -2.78 -18.21 7.13
CA LEU A 133 -2.05 -17.74 5.95
C LEU A 133 -2.80 -18.12 4.66
N VAL A 134 -3.18 -17.09 3.89
CA VAL A 134 -3.91 -17.25 2.62
C VAL A 134 -2.97 -17.21 1.43
N GLU A 135 -1.98 -16.30 1.45
CA GLU A 135 -1.11 -16.07 0.30
C GLU A 135 0.24 -15.50 0.75
N HIS A 136 1.32 -15.95 0.06
CA HIS A 136 2.60 -15.25 0.04
C HIS A 136 2.67 -14.37 -1.20
N ARG A 137 2.48 -13.06 -1.06
CA ARG A 137 2.60 -12.10 -2.17
C ARG A 137 4.05 -11.79 -2.46
N LYS A 138 4.65 -12.58 -3.35
CA LYS A 138 6.04 -12.47 -3.78
C LYS A 138 6.14 -11.74 -5.12
N ARG A 139 7.13 -10.85 -5.23
CA ARG A 139 7.43 -10.07 -6.44
C ARG A 139 8.70 -10.57 -7.14
N ARG A 140 8.98 -11.87 -7.11
CA ARG A 140 10.20 -12.52 -7.65
C ARG A 140 10.47 -12.23 -9.13
N PHE A 141 9.48 -11.74 -9.86
CA PHE A 141 9.65 -11.29 -11.24
C PHE A 141 10.35 -9.92 -11.33
N VAL A 142 10.51 -9.20 -10.23
CA VAL A 142 11.30 -7.96 -10.15
C VAL A 142 12.76 -8.34 -9.95
N THR A 143 13.47 -8.60 -11.05
CA THR A 143 14.88 -9.03 -11.06
C THR A 143 15.83 -7.92 -11.49
N ASP A 144 15.32 -6.87 -12.09
CA ASP A 144 16.03 -5.70 -12.57
C ASP A 144 15.44 -4.46 -11.88
N TRP A 145 16.30 -3.69 -11.19
CA TRP A 145 15.89 -2.52 -10.40
C TRP A 145 16.07 -1.20 -11.17
N SER A 146 16.34 -1.23 -12.47
CA SER A 146 16.25 -0.01 -13.27
C SER A 146 14.85 0.57 -13.15
N THR A 147 14.78 1.89 -13.03
CA THR A 147 13.49 2.59 -12.82
C THR A 147 12.49 2.26 -13.92
N GLU A 148 12.95 2.16 -15.17
CA GLU A 148 12.14 1.78 -16.33
C GLU A 148 11.52 0.38 -16.18
N LYS A 149 12.29 -0.61 -15.69
CA LYS A 149 11.81 -1.98 -15.52
C LYS A 149 10.84 -2.10 -14.36
N ILE A 150 11.13 -1.43 -13.23
CA ILE A 150 10.22 -1.39 -12.10
C ILE A 150 8.93 -0.66 -12.51
N PHE A 151 9.02 0.44 -13.27
CA PHE A 151 7.85 1.18 -13.74
C PHE A 151 6.97 0.32 -14.65
N ARG A 152 7.56 -0.37 -15.63
CA ARG A 152 6.82 -1.34 -16.44
C ARG A 152 6.13 -2.42 -15.59
N ASN A 153 6.86 -3.02 -14.64
CA ASN A 153 6.28 -4.03 -13.75
C ASN A 153 5.13 -3.44 -12.91
N HIS A 154 5.26 -2.19 -12.48
CA HIS A 154 4.22 -1.51 -11.71
C HIS A 154 2.96 -1.23 -12.54
N ILE A 155 3.11 -0.76 -13.79
CA ILE A 155 1.99 -0.57 -14.73
C ILE A 155 1.25 -1.89 -14.93
N VAL A 156 1.98 -2.97 -15.22
CA VAL A 156 1.38 -4.27 -15.59
C VAL A 156 0.80 -4.99 -14.38
N ASP A 157 1.55 -5.09 -13.27
CA ASP A 157 1.24 -5.99 -12.15
C ASP A 157 0.79 -5.28 -10.87
N ALA A 158 0.88 -3.93 -10.79
CA ALA A 158 0.56 -3.17 -9.57
C ALA A 158 1.30 -3.75 -8.35
N ILE A 159 2.64 -3.65 -8.36
CA ILE A 159 3.53 -4.30 -7.38
C ILE A 159 3.52 -3.65 -6.00
N ALA A 160 2.82 -2.53 -5.83
CA ALA A 160 2.84 -1.71 -4.63
C ALA A 160 1.80 -2.15 -3.59
N THR A 161 2.16 -2.02 -2.34
CA THR A 161 1.28 -2.08 -1.17
C THR A 161 1.90 -1.18 -0.10
N THR A 162 1.13 -0.26 0.47
CA THR A 162 1.65 0.81 1.35
C THR A 162 2.50 0.26 2.50
N SER A 163 2.05 -0.79 3.20
CA SER A 163 2.77 -1.38 4.34
C SER A 163 4.14 -1.97 3.97
N THR A 164 4.44 -2.17 2.67
CA THR A 164 5.74 -2.70 2.21
C THR A 164 6.80 -1.62 2.02
N PHE A 165 6.41 -0.35 1.97
CA PHE A 165 7.29 0.75 1.62
C PHE A 165 8.20 1.19 2.76
N MET A 166 9.41 1.58 2.39
CA MET A 166 10.29 2.45 3.15
C MET A 166 10.95 3.43 2.18
N VAL A 167 10.98 4.71 2.53
CA VAL A 167 11.46 5.80 1.67
C VAL A 167 12.22 6.83 2.48
N LYS A 168 13.26 7.46 1.92
CA LYS A 168 13.88 8.64 2.52
C LYS A 168 12.89 9.80 2.58
N LYS A 169 12.82 10.49 3.71
CA LYS A 169 11.85 11.58 3.92
C LYS A 169 12.01 12.69 2.89
N ASP A 170 13.23 13.11 2.62
CA ASP A 170 13.51 14.15 1.63
C ASP A 170 13.10 13.77 0.20
N CYS A 171 13.09 12.48 -0.12
CA CYS A 171 12.65 11.99 -1.42
C CYS A 171 11.13 11.98 -1.57
N ILE A 172 10.39 11.51 -0.54
CA ILE A 172 8.92 11.48 -0.61
C ILE A 172 8.33 12.89 -0.73
N GLU A 173 8.97 13.88 -0.10
CA GLU A 173 8.59 15.28 -0.22
C GLU A 173 8.79 15.82 -1.65
N LYS A 174 9.86 15.40 -2.36
CA LYS A 174 10.17 15.82 -3.74
C LYS A 174 9.15 15.32 -4.77
N PHE A 175 8.61 14.11 -4.60
CA PHE A 175 7.55 13.62 -5.49
C PHE A 175 6.13 13.81 -4.96
N GLY A 176 5.96 14.60 -3.86
CA GLY A 176 4.69 15.16 -3.44
C GLY A 176 3.85 14.28 -2.51
N GLY A 177 4.39 13.14 -2.03
CA GLY A 177 3.68 12.26 -1.10
C GLY A 177 2.46 11.56 -1.71
N PHE A 178 1.46 11.27 -0.87
CA PHE A 178 0.25 10.58 -1.31
C PHE A 178 -0.74 11.54 -1.97
N ARG A 179 -1.36 11.09 -3.05
CA ARG A 179 -2.49 11.81 -3.66
C ARG A 179 -3.77 11.58 -2.86
N GLY A 180 -4.64 12.59 -2.81
CA GLY A 180 -5.97 12.51 -2.19
C GLY A 180 -6.98 11.71 -3.05
N VAL A 181 -6.66 10.46 -3.35
CA VAL A 181 -7.54 9.56 -4.12
C VAL A 181 -8.22 8.55 -3.20
N PRO A 182 -9.49 8.21 -3.44
CA PRO A 182 -10.23 7.30 -2.54
C PRO A 182 -9.73 5.85 -2.61
N MET A 183 -9.07 5.45 -3.71
CA MET A 183 -8.55 4.10 -3.91
C MET A 183 -7.27 4.11 -4.74
N GLY A 184 -6.35 3.17 -4.46
CA GLY A 184 -5.09 3.04 -5.18
C GLY A 184 -4.04 4.07 -4.75
N GLN A 185 -4.09 4.51 -3.51
CA GLN A 185 -3.14 5.46 -2.92
C GLN A 185 -1.70 4.94 -2.97
N ASP A 186 -1.51 3.65 -2.68
CA ASP A 186 -0.26 2.91 -2.80
C ASP A 186 0.25 2.87 -4.24
N PHE A 187 -0.64 2.55 -5.18
CA PHE A 187 -0.32 2.55 -6.60
C PHE A 187 0.15 3.94 -7.06
N MET A 188 -0.58 5.00 -6.68
CA MET A 188 -0.24 6.36 -7.10
C MET A 188 1.05 6.88 -6.45
N LEU A 189 1.32 6.54 -5.17
CA LEU A 189 2.59 6.91 -4.53
C LEU A 189 3.79 6.29 -5.27
N MET A 190 3.72 4.98 -5.54
CA MET A 190 4.79 4.30 -6.29
C MET A 190 4.92 4.81 -7.73
N TRP A 191 3.80 5.15 -8.36
CA TRP A 191 3.76 5.79 -9.67
C TRP A 191 4.53 7.11 -9.68
N ASP A 192 4.23 7.99 -8.71
CA ASP A 192 4.88 9.30 -8.61
C ASP A 192 6.37 9.18 -8.29
N ALA A 193 6.75 8.26 -7.41
CA ALA A 193 8.16 7.96 -7.13
C ALA A 193 8.89 7.47 -8.37
N LEU A 194 8.29 6.58 -9.16
CA LEU A 194 8.89 6.04 -10.38
C LEU A 194 8.98 7.10 -11.50
N LYS A 195 7.95 7.94 -11.67
CA LYS A 195 8.02 9.08 -12.61
C LYS A 195 9.13 10.06 -12.22
N TYR A 196 9.23 10.37 -10.91
CA TYR A 196 10.34 11.18 -10.40
C TYR A 196 11.70 10.54 -10.72
N GLY A 197 11.86 9.23 -10.52
CA GLY A 197 13.09 8.50 -10.79
C GLY A 197 13.44 8.39 -12.29
N LEU A 198 12.46 8.43 -13.21
CA LEU A 198 12.72 8.50 -14.65
C LEU A 198 13.36 9.85 -15.06
N GLU A 199 13.02 10.92 -14.36
CA GLU A 199 13.54 12.27 -14.59
C GLU A 199 14.84 12.54 -13.80
N ASN A 200 15.03 11.86 -12.65
CA ASN A 200 16.14 12.06 -11.71
C ASN A 200 16.96 10.77 -11.57
N LYS A 201 18.05 10.67 -12.34
CA LYS A 201 18.86 9.45 -12.45
C LYS A 201 19.59 9.03 -11.16
N ASP A 202 19.74 9.95 -10.21
CA ASP A 202 20.32 9.66 -8.89
C ASP A 202 19.32 8.99 -7.94
N PHE A 203 18.00 9.06 -8.21
CA PHE A 203 16.98 8.38 -7.43
C PHE A 203 17.02 6.87 -7.65
N LYS A 204 17.19 6.11 -6.56
CA LYS A 204 17.33 4.66 -6.59
C LYS A 204 16.21 3.98 -5.85
N ILE A 205 15.54 3.07 -6.53
CA ILE A 205 14.49 2.22 -5.96
C ILE A 205 14.92 0.76 -5.99
N GLY A 206 14.64 -0.01 -4.92
CA GLY A 206 14.99 -1.43 -4.84
C GLY A 206 13.87 -2.29 -4.29
N TYR A 207 13.98 -3.58 -4.56
CA TYR A 207 13.08 -4.62 -4.07
C TYR A 207 13.82 -5.58 -3.17
N LEU A 208 13.34 -5.73 -1.94
CA LEU A 208 13.86 -6.68 -0.96
C LEU A 208 12.90 -7.88 -0.84
N PRO A 209 13.30 -9.10 -1.25
CA PRO A 209 12.42 -10.27 -1.33
C PRO A 209 12.21 -10.95 0.04
N VAL A 210 11.74 -10.19 1.04
CA VAL A 210 11.36 -10.68 2.37
C VAL A 210 9.92 -10.36 2.68
N SER A 211 9.26 -11.20 3.47
CA SER A 211 7.84 -11.09 3.83
C SER A 211 7.71 -10.96 5.34
N TYR A 212 8.02 -9.78 5.88
CA TYR A 212 7.91 -9.46 7.32
C TYR A 212 6.69 -8.57 7.63
N ILE A 213 5.64 -8.70 6.82
CA ILE A 213 4.38 -7.98 6.97
C ILE A 213 3.25 -8.98 6.94
N LYS A 214 2.39 -8.92 7.94
CA LYS A 214 1.13 -9.66 7.99
C LYS A 214 0.00 -8.70 7.64
N GLN A 215 -0.53 -8.83 6.44
CA GLN A 215 -1.73 -8.11 6.02
C GLN A 215 -2.95 -9.00 6.26
N TYR A 216 -3.98 -8.45 6.92
CA TYR A 216 -5.18 -9.20 7.27
C TYR A 216 -6.36 -8.89 6.36
N LEU A 217 -7.04 -9.94 5.89
CA LEU A 217 -8.31 -9.84 5.17
C LEU A 217 -9.46 -9.81 6.17
N HIS A 218 -10.17 -8.71 6.24
CA HIS A 218 -11.43 -8.59 6.97
C HIS A 218 -12.47 -7.90 6.08
N ASN A 219 -13.74 -8.02 6.44
CA ASN A 219 -14.84 -7.44 5.64
C ASN A 219 -15.30 -6.07 6.16
N GLU A 220 -14.78 -5.63 7.30
CA GLU A 220 -15.19 -4.39 7.97
C GLU A 220 -14.49 -3.17 7.36
N GLY A 221 -15.26 -2.13 7.03
CA GLY A 221 -14.75 -0.81 6.66
C GLY A 221 -13.85 -0.73 5.41
N ARG A 222 -13.86 -1.75 4.53
CA ARG A 222 -13.03 -1.74 3.33
C ARG A 222 -13.51 -0.71 2.31
N ILE A 223 -12.66 0.26 2.01
CA ILE A 223 -12.86 1.27 0.95
C ILE A 223 -12.95 0.60 -0.43
N SER A 224 -12.29 -0.56 -0.61
CA SER A 224 -12.18 -1.27 -1.88
C SER A 224 -13.35 -2.21 -2.18
N LEU A 225 -14.60 -1.82 -1.86
CA LEU A 225 -15.81 -2.61 -2.15
C LEU A 225 -16.84 -1.80 -2.97
N GLY A 226 -17.69 -2.52 -3.70
CA GLY A 226 -18.84 -1.94 -4.42
C GLY A 226 -18.45 -0.92 -5.51
N LYS A 227 -19.24 0.14 -5.65
CA LYS A 227 -19.03 1.19 -6.66
C LYS A 227 -17.68 1.90 -6.56
N ASN A 228 -17.16 2.07 -5.34
CA ASN A 228 -15.85 2.68 -5.13
C ASN A 228 -14.73 1.84 -5.76
N LYS A 229 -14.82 0.50 -5.67
CA LYS A 229 -13.89 -0.41 -6.33
C LYS A 229 -13.93 -0.27 -7.85
N ILE A 230 -15.12 -0.21 -8.43
CA ILE A 230 -15.30 -0.06 -9.89
C ILE A 230 -14.72 1.26 -10.37
N ASN A 231 -15.07 2.37 -9.70
CA ASN A 231 -14.57 3.70 -10.08
C ASN A 231 -13.05 3.82 -9.92
N GLY A 232 -12.52 3.34 -8.80
CA GLY A 232 -11.09 3.35 -8.55
C GLY A 232 -10.31 2.51 -9.56
N GLU A 233 -10.80 1.32 -9.91
CA GLU A 233 -10.18 0.46 -10.92
C GLU A 233 -10.20 1.11 -12.30
N ASN A 234 -11.31 1.77 -12.70
CA ASN A 234 -11.37 2.53 -13.94
C ASN A 234 -10.34 3.68 -13.96
N ASN A 235 -10.20 4.42 -12.87
CA ASN A 235 -9.21 5.49 -12.76
C ASN A 235 -7.78 4.95 -12.91
N LEU A 236 -7.44 3.87 -12.20
CA LEU A 236 -6.11 3.24 -12.30
C LEU A 236 -5.86 2.69 -13.70
N TYR A 237 -6.87 2.11 -14.34
CA TYR A 237 -6.76 1.63 -15.72
C TYR A 237 -6.45 2.78 -16.70
N ASN A 238 -7.15 3.92 -16.58
CA ASN A 238 -6.88 5.10 -17.40
C ASN A 238 -5.46 5.62 -17.22
N VAL A 239 -4.97 5.68 -15.96
CA VAL A 239 -3.58 6.06 -15.66
C VAL A 239 -2.59 5.10 -16.32
N LYS A 240 -2.82 3.79 -16.25
CA LYS A 240 -1.95 2.78 -16.90
C LYS A 240 -1.93 2.94 -18.42
N CYS A 241 -3.09 3.21 -19.03
CA CYS A 241 -3.23 3.39 -20.47
C CYS A 241 -2.58 4.69 -20.99
N SER A 242 -2.27 5.68 -20.14
CA SER A 242 -1.59 6.89 -20.55
C SER A 242 -0.07 6.71 -20.81
N GLU A 243 0.52 5.58 -20.36
CA GLU A 243 1.97 5.34 -20.43
C GLU A 243 2.34 4.24 -21.45
N THR A 244 1.85 4.39 -22.67
CA THR A 244 2.05 3.40 -23.74
C THR A 244 3.51 3.21 -24.18
N GLY A 245 4.41 4.16 -23.89
CA GLY A 245 5.83 4.07 -24.20
C GLY A 245 6.61 3.03 -23.41
N PHE A 246 6.06 2.56 -22.25
CA PHE A 246 6.72 1.60 -21.35
C PHE A 246 6.17 0.18 -21.47
N ILE A 247 5.12 -0.04 -22.25
CA ILE A 247 4.40 -1.30 -22.35
C ILE A 247 4.22 -1.72 -23.81
N ASP A 248 4.30 -3.02 -24.06
CA ASP A 248 4.03 -3.59 -25.37
C ASP A 248 2.57 -4.07 -25.52
N LYS A 249 2.23 -4.58 -26.72
CA LYS A 249 0.89 -5.13 -27.01
C LYS A 249 0.52 -6.32 -26.11
N LYS A 250 1.50 -7.09 -25.65
CA LYS A 250 1.27 -8.23 -24.75
C LYS A 250 0.96 -7.75 -23.34
N ASP A 251 1.68 -6.72 -22.87
CA ASP A 251 1.42 -6.07 -21.60
C ASP A 251 0.03 -5.44 -21.58
N MET A 252 -0.36 -4.72 -22.65
CA MET A 252 -1.71 -4.16 -22.75
C MET A 252 -2.78 -5.23 -22.63
N LYS A 253 -2.65 -6.37 -23.33
CA LYS A 253 -3.60 -7.48 -23.20
C LYS A 253 -3.70 -8.01 -21.76
N LYS A 254 -2.59 -8.04 -21.04
CA LYS A 254 -2.58 -8.46 -19.62
C LYS A 254 -3.27 -7.42 -18.73
N ILE A 255 -3.00 -6.14 -18.95
CA ILE A 255 -3.64 -5.02 -18.24
C ILE A 255 -5.14 -5.05 -18.47
N ASP A 256 -5.58 -5.18 -19.73
CA ASP A 256 -6.99 -5.27 -20.12
C ASP A 256 -7.68 -6.46 -19.45
N ALA A 257 -7.08 -7.64 -19.54
CA ALA A 257 -7.63 -8.85 -18.95
C ALA A 257 -7.79 -8.72 -17.44
N ARG A 258 -6.77 -8.19 -16.74
CA ARG A 258 -6.81 -7.95 -15.30
C ARG A 258 -7.90 -6.94 -14.93
N HIS A 259 -7.95 -5.81 -15.64
CA HIS A 259 -8.95 -4.77 -15.44
C HIS A 259 -10.38 -5.34 -15.54
N TYR A 260 -10.68 -6.04 -16.65
CA TYR A 260 -12.00 -6.62 -16.83
C TYR A 260 -12.32 -7.75 -15.85
N CYS A 261 -11.33 -8.53 -15.39
CA CYS A 261 -11.52 -9.50 -14.31
C CYS A 261 -11.93 -8.81 -13.01
N VAL A 262 -11.23 -7.73 -12.61
CA VAL A 262 -11.57 -6.98 -11.40
C VAL A 262 -12.97 -6.40 -11.47
N LEU A 263 -13.35 -5.81 -12.62
CA LEU A 263 -14.71 -5.29 -12.85
C LEU A 263 -15.77 -6.41 -12.81
N CYS A 264 -15.49 -7.55 -13.43
CA CYS A 264 -16.38 -8.73 -13.41
C CYS A 264 -16.67 -9.16 -11.98
N ILE A 265 -15.61 -9.37 -11.16
CA ILE A 265 -15.75 -9.80 -9.77
C ILE A 265 -16.48 -8.74 -8.94
N SER A 266 -16.19 -7.46 -9.13
CA SER A 266 -16.86 -6.37 -8.43
C SER A 266 -18.35 -6.32 -8.75
N CYS A 267 -18.72 -6.53 -10.03
CA CYS A 267 -20.11 -6.63 -10.46
C CYS A 267 -20.80 -7.88 -9.91
N MET A 268 -20.13 -9.04 -9.86
CA MET A 268 -20.68 -10.26 -9.25
C MET A 268 -21.01 -10.04 -7.76
N ARG A 269 -20.07 -9.47 -7.00
CA ARG A 269 -20.25 -9.16 -5.58
C ARG A 269 -21.38 -8.15 -5.34
N SER A 270 -21.61 -7.28 -6.30
CA SER A 270 -22.71 -6.29 -6.29
C SER A 270 -24.02 -6.82 -6.90
N LYS A 271 -24.10 -8.12 -7.21
CA LYS A 271 -25.27 -8.78 -7.85
C LYS A 271 -25.66 -8.20 -9.22
N MET A 272 -24.72 -7.54 -9.90
CA MET A 272 -24.87 -6.98 -11.26
C MET A 272 -24.44 -8.03 -12.30
N TYR A 273 -25.20 -9.11 -12.43
CA TYR A 273 -24.77 -10.31 -13.19
C TYR A 273 -24.66 -10.08 -14.69
N LYS A 274 -25.48 -9.21 -15.30
CA LYS A 274 -25.41 -8.87 -16.73
C LYS A 274 -24.09 -8.14 -17.06
N GLU A 275 -23.72 -7.18 -16.24
CA GLU A 275 -22.47 -6.43 -16.37
C GLU A 275 -21.27 -7.34 -16.10
N ALA A 276 -21.36 -8.22 -15.10
CA ALA A 276 -20.33 -9.19 -14.79
C ALA A 276 -20.05 -10.11 -16.01
N ALA A 277 -21.09 -10.67 -16.65
CA ALA A 277 -20.94 -11.49 -17.86
C ALA A 277 -20.28 -10.71 -19.02
N LYS A 278 -20.66 -9.44 -19.23
CA LYS A 278 -20.03 -8.58 -20.24
C LYS A 278 -18.53 -8.39 -19.97
N TYR A 279 -18.15 -8.11 -18.72
CA TYR A 279 -16.75 -7.95 -18.37
C TYR A 279 -15.96 -9.27 -18.43
N PHE A 280 -16.57 -10.40 -18.09
CA PHE A 280 -15.95 -11.71 -18.28
C PHE A 280 -15.58 -11.97 -19.74
N VAL A 281 -16.49 -11.72 -20.67
CA VAL A 281 -16.23 -11.87 -22.12
C VAL A 281 -15.09 -10.95 -22.56
N LYS A 282 -15.07 -9.69 -22.10
CA LYS A 282 -13.97 -8.77 -22.41
C LYS A 282 -12.63 -9.25 -21.86
N ALA A 283 -12.59 -9.74 -20.62
CA ALA A 283 -11.38 -10.30 -20.01
C ALA A 283 -10.86 -11.51 -20.82
N PHE A 284 -11.75 -12.42 -21.19
CA PHE A 284 -11.42 -13.62 -21.97
C PHE A 284 -10.88 -13.27 -23.35
N ASN A 285 -11.51 -12.30 -24.05
CA ASN A 285 -11.05 -11.84 -25.36
C ASN A 285 -9.67 -11.13 -25.28
N ALA A 286 -9.40 -10.41 -24.18
CA ALA A 286 -8.10 -9.78 -23.98
C ALA A 286 -6.98 -10.80 -23.75
N SER A 287 -7.18 -11.76 -22.85
CA SER A 287 -6.22 -12.84 -22.59
C SER A 287 -6.87 -14.06 -21.93
N PRO A 288 -7.26 -15.08 -22.70
CA PRO A 288 -7.80 -16.35 -22.17
C PRO A 288 -6.84 -17.01 -21.17
N VAL A 289 -5.54 -16.99 -21.46
CA VAL A 289 -4.49 -17.57 -20.62
C VAL A 289 -4.42 -16.87 -19.25
N PHE A 290 -4.53 -15.54 -19.24
CA PHE A 290 -4.57 -14.78 -17.99
C PHE A 290 -5.81 -15.14 -17.17
N VAL A 291 -6.98 -15.19 -17.79
CA VAL A 291 -8.24 -15.54 -17.13
C VAL A 291 -8.20 -16.94 -16.52
N ALA A 292 -7.65 -17.92 -17.24
CA ALA A 292 -7.52 -19.30 -16.76
C ALA A 292 -6.54 -19.41 -15.57
N ARG A 293 -5.42 -18.66 -15.60
CA ARG A 293 -4.35 -18.74 -14.61
C ARG A 293 -4.63 -17.91 -13.37
N GLU A 294 -5.09 -16.67 -13.55
CA GLU A 294 -5.19 -15.66 -12.49
C GLU A 294 -6.62 -15.36 -12.07
N GLY A 295 -7.61 -15.69 -12.92
CA GLY A 295 -9.02 -15.48 -12.62
C GLY A 295 -9.45 -16.14 -11.32
N TYR A 296 -8.92 -17.31 -11.02
CA TYR A 296 -9.15 -18.00 -9.73
C TYR A 296 -8.59 -17.24 -8.53
N ASN A 297 -7.42 -16.63 -8.64
CA ASN A 297 -6.79 -15.84 -7.57
C ASN A 297 -7.51 -14.51 -7.30
N LEU A 298 -8.21 -13.97 -8.30
CA LEU A 298 -8.98 -12.73 -8.17
C LEU A 298 -10.36 -12.94 -7.53
N ILE A 299 -10.86 -14.18 -7.47
CA ILE A 299 -12.16 -14.55 -6.88
C ILE A 299 -12.02 -14.82 -5.38
N ARG A 300 -10.87 -15.24 -4.91
CA ARG A 300 -10.56 -15.40 -3.49
C ARG A 300 -10.40 -14.04 -2.82
#